data_d59c2ff7a616109a2b9fb3142e7ce38e
#
_entry.id   d59c2ff7a616109a2b9fb3142e7ce38e
#
_cell.length_a   1.000
_cell.length_b   1.000
_cell.length_c   1.000
_cell.angle_alpha   90.00
_cell.angle_beta   90.00
_cell.angle_gamma   90.00
#
_symmetry.space_group_name_H-M   'P 1'
#
loop_
_entity.id
_entity.type
_entity.pdbx_description
1 polymer ?
#
loop_
_entity_poly.entity_id
_entity_poly.type
_entity_poly.pdbx_seq_one_letter_code
_entity_poly.pdbx_strand_id
1 'polypeptide(L)'
;RDDDDQFPHATRYDLDLTLDMEEATVSGHERLVYTNAETVPLDELYLRLFPNSPSYGGTMTVTNLTLDGQPVAGERELEGSALRVPLEPALPPEGQIELSLDFSLALPTDQHPADSREPGGGYRQLGYYDGTVALANAYPIVPVYNDEGWNVELAPSHGDAVFSDVAFFDVTITGPQRMVLAASGTCTSSTTGTEENTWSCIAAPMRDFNAVLRDDYQVESQDVDGVTVKSVFYSEHDEGG
;
A
#
# COMPACT_ATOMS: atom_id res chain seq x y z
N ARG A 1 -11.23 -3.71 17.64
CA ARG A 1 -11.75 -2.54 18.37
C ARG A 1 -11.14 -2.39 19.76
N ASP A 2 -10.65 -3.46 20.38
CA ASP A 2 -9.78 -3.35 21.56
C ASP A 2 -8.39 -2.81 21.20
N ASP A 3 -8.00 -2.90 19.95
CA ASP A 3 -6.71 -2.41 19.41
C ASP A 3 -6.69 -0.88 19.25
N ASP A 4 -7.85 -0.24 19.04
CA ASP A 4 -7.96 1.23 18.95
C ASP A 4 -7.47 1.91 20.23
N ASP A 5 -7.74 1.30 21.40
CA ASP A 5 -7.30 1.82 22.69
C ASP A 5 -5.78 1.63 22.91
N GLN A 6 -5.16 0.66 22.21
CA GLN A 6 -3.72 0.39 22.31
C GLN A 6 -2.88 1.27 21.37
N PHE A 7 -3.47 1.70 20.25
CA PHE A 7 -2.82 2.52 19.21
C PHE A 7 -3.66 3.75 18.88
N PRO A 8 -3.88 4.68 19.83
CA PRO A 8 -4.83 5.80 19.66
C PRO A 8 -4.41 6.79 18.57
N HIS A 9 -3.12 6.85 18.23
CA HIS A 9 -2.58 7.76 17.21
C HIS A 9 -2.26 7.06 15.89
N ALA A 10 -2.56 5.76 15.77
CA ALA A 10 -2.28 5.02 14.54
C ALA A 10 -3.06 5.62 13.36
N THR A 11 -2.35 5.85 12.26
CA THR A 11 -2.95 6.30 11.00
C THR A 11 -3.99 5.29 10.54
N ARG A 12 -5.12 5.80 10.01
CA ARG A 12 -6.19 4.98 9.44
C ARG A 12 -6.24 5.22 7.94
N TYR A 13 -6.10 4.15 7.18
CA TYR A 13 -6.20 4.13 5.74
C TYR A 13 -7.50 3.47 5.30
N ASP A 14 -8.23 4.14 4.41
CA ASP A 14 -9.36 3.63 3.66
C ASP A 14 -8.96 3.67 2.17
N LEU A 15 -8.83 2.50 1.55
CA LEU A 15 -8.24 2.34 0.22
C LEU A 15 -9.23 1.62 -0.71
N ASP A 16 -9.60 2.28 -1.80
CA ASP A 16 -10.35 1.66 -2.91
C ASP A 16 -9.40 1.49 -4.11
N LEU A 17 -9.10 0.25 -4.47
CA LEU A 17 -8.16 -0.10 -5.54
C LEU A 17 -8.88 -0.81 -6.68
N THR A 18 -8.64 -0.40 -7.90
CA THR A 18 -9.15 -1.06 -9.11
C THR A 18 -7.99 -1.46 -10.01
N LEU A 19 -7.94 -2.74 -10.37
CA LEU A 19 -6.90 -3.34 -11.22
C LEU A 19 -7.34 -3.35 -12.69
N ASP A 20 -6.55 -2.77 -13.56
CA ASP A 20 -6.65 -2.96 -15.01
C ASP A 20 -5.48 -3.85 -15.48
N MET A 21 -5.80 -5.10 -15.82
CA MET A 21 -4.80 -6.09 -16.21
C MET A 21 -4.36 -5.97 -17.66
N GLU A 22 -5.12 -5.28 -18.53
CA GLU A 22 -4.76 -5.05 -19.90
C GLU A 22 -3.69 -3.95 -20.01
N GLU A 23 -3.86 -2.90 -19.20
CA GLU A 23 -2.94 -1.77 -19.13
C GLU A 23 -1.86 -1.94 -18.07
N ALA A 24 -1.92 -3.00 -17.25
CA ALA A 24 -1.07 -3.22 -16.09
C ALA A 24 -1.03 -1.99 -15.14
N THR A 25 -2.22 -1.49 -14.80
CA THR A 25 -2.37 -0.31 -13.94
C THR A 25 -3.24 -0.58 -12.72
N VAL A 26 -3.06 0.24 -11.69
CA VAL A 26 -3.94 0.33 -10.52
C VAL A 26 -4.43 1.76 -10.41
N SER A 27 -5.75 1.94 -10.39
CA SER A 27 -6.37 3.19 -9.97
C SER A 27 -6.75 3.09 -8.51
N GLY A 28 -6.45 4.10 -7.71
CA GLY A 28 -6.78 4.12 -6.30
C GLY A 28 -7.44 5.41 -5.85
N HIS A 29 -8.35 5.27 -4.91
CA HIS A 29 -8.80 6.36 -4.05
C HIS A 29 -8.32 6.05 -2.64
N GLU A 30 -7.71 7.03 -2.00
CA GLU A 30 -7.22 6.93 -0.64
C GLU A 30 -7.83 8.03 0.21
N ARG A 31 -8.35 7.63 1.36
CA ARG A 31 -8.69 8.51 2.45
C ARG A 31 -7.89 8.07 3.67
N LEU A 32 -7.12 8.97 4.25
CA LEU A 32 -6.37 8.69 5.45
C LEU A 32 -6.68 9.70 6.55
N VAL A 33 -6.66 9.24 7.79
CA VAL A 33 -6.76 10.06 8.98
C VAL A 33 -5.45 9.94 9.73
N TYR A 34 -4.75 11.07 9.87
CA TYR A 34 -3.47 11.16 10.56
C TYR A 34 -3.63 11.93 11.88
N THR A 35 -3.02 11.43 12.95
CA THR A 35 -2.96 12.10 14.23
C THR A 35 -1.52 12.47 14.54
N ASN A 36 -1.25 13.72 14.87
CA ASN A 36 0.08 14.16 15.30
C ASN A 36 0.42 13.60 16.68
N ALA A 37 1.16 12.51 16.72
CA ALA A 37 1.63 11.87 17.96
C ALA A 37 2.86 12.58 18.56
N GLU A 38 3.39 13.61 17.89
CA GLU A 38 4.58 14.33 18.31
C GLU A 38 4.27 15.40 19.38
N THR A 39 5.30 15.83 20.07
CA THR A 39 5.18 16.93 21.07
C THR A 39 5.30 18.31 20.47
N VAL A 40 5.51 18.42 19.16
CA VAL A 40 5.68 19.66 18.40
C VAL A 40 4.60 19.80 17.35
N PRO A 41 4.20 21.02 17.00
CA PRO A 41 3.33 21.24 15.84
C PRO A 41 4.04 20.83 14.55
N LEU A 42 3.29 20.21 13.61
CA LEU A 42 3.76 19.86 12.28
C LEU A 42 3.22 20.88 11.26
N ASP A 43 4.08 21.51 10.50
CA ASP A 43 3.74 22.48 9.45
C ASP A 43 3.68 21.85 8.05
N GLU A 44 3.97 20.55 7.97
CA GLU A 44 3.88 19.74 6.77
C GLU A 44 3.62 18.28 7.09
N LEU A 45 3.02 17.56 6.15
CA LEU A 45 2.90 16.11 6.13
C LEU A 45 3.57 15.58 4.86
N TYR A 46 4.21 14.43 4.95
CA TYR A 46 4.75 13.74 3.78
C TYR A 46 3.97 12.47 3.48
N LEU A 47 3.89 12.15 2.19
CA LEU A 47 3.49 10.84 1.68
C LEU A 47 4.64 10.26 0.87
N ARG A 48 5.04 9.02 1.18
CA ARG A 48 5.97 8.25 0.35
C ARG A 48 5.23 7.65 -0.82
N LEU A 49 5.76 7.87 -2.00
CA LEU A 49 5.31 7.29 -3.26
C LEU A 49 6.34 6.24 -3.70
N PHE A 50 6.44 5.14 -2.94
CA PHE A 50 7.45 4.10 -3.15
C PHE A 50 7.54 3.59 -4.59
N PRO A 51 6.42 3.44 -5.35
CA PRO A 51 6.48 3.04 -6.75
C PRO A 51 7.40 3.89 -7.63
N ASN A 52 7.55 5.20 -7.30
CA ASN A 52 8.42 6.13 -8.02
C ASN A 52 9.90 6.00 -7.63
N SER A 53 10.23 5.20 -6.63
CA SER A 53 11.62 4.95 -6.27
C SER A 53 12.29 4.04 -7.31
N PRO A 54 13.57 4.25 -7.65
CA PRO A 54 14.28 3.45 -8.67
C PRO A 54 14.23 1.94 -8.43
N SER A 55 14.19 1.51 -7.17
CA SER A 55 14.13 0.09 -6.78
C SER A 55 12.77 -0.57 -7.03
N TYR A 56 11.69 0.20 -7.19
CA TYR A 56 10.34 -0.31 -7.46
C TYR A 56 10.01 -0.35 -8.94
N GLY A 57 10.50 0.62 -9.72
CA GLY A 57 10.35 0.67 -11.18
C GLY A 57 8.94 0.96 -11.69
N GLY A 58 8.00 1.32 -10.82
CA GLY A 58 6.67 1.77 -11.18
C GLY A 58 6.59 3.27 -11.44
N THR A 59 5.39 3.76 -11.71
CA THR A 59 5.12 5.19 -11.82
C THR A 59 3.78 5.52 -11.20
N MET A 60 3.79 6.29 -10.12
CA MET A 60 2.59 6.73 -9.42
C MET A 60 2.36 8.23 -9.63
N THR A 61 1.12 8.59 -9.92
CA THR A 61 0.66 9.97 -10.02
C THR A 61 -0.48 10.19 -9.05
N VAL A 62 -0.37 11.24 -8.22
CA VAL A 62 -1.41 11.68 -7.27
C VAL A 62 -2.16 12.87 -7.85
N THR A 63 -3.48 12.85 -7.71
CA THR A 63 -4.42 13.91 -8.15
C THR A 63 -5.50 14.13 -7.08
N ASN A 64 -6.29 15.18 -7.22
CA ASN A 64 -7.46 15.48 -6.38
C ASN A 64 -7.15 15.50 -4.86
N LEU A 65 -5.93 15.93 -4.50
CA LEU A 65 -5.52 15.99 -3.10
C LEU A 65 -6.32 17.05 -2.33
N THR A 66 -6.91 16.63 -1.23
CA THR A 66 -7.63 17.49 -0.29
C THR A 66 -7.16 17.29 1.14
N LEU A 67 -7.22 18.33 1.93
CA LEU A 67 -7.00 18.36 3.36
C LEU A 67 -8.26 18.86 4.05
N ASP A 68 -8.87 18.06 4.92
CA ASP A 68 -10.17 18.33 5.55
C ASP A 68 -11.24 18.77 4.53
N GLY A 69 -11.25 18.11 3.38
CA GLY A 69 -12.17 18.38 2.27
C GLY A 69 -11.86 19.64 1.46
N GLN A 70 -10.77 20.36 1.73
CA GLN A 70 -10.33 21.51 0.95
C GLN A 70 -9.18 21.14 0.01
N PRO A 71 -9.22 21.53 -1.27
CA PRO A 71 -8.12 21.28 -2.19
C PRO A 71 -6.80 21.86 -1.68
N VAL A 72 -5.73 21.07 -1.72
CA VAL A 72 -4.38 21.49 -1.38
C VAL A 72 -3.40 21.07 -2.46
N ALA A 73 -2.36 21.88 -2.66
CA ALA A 73 -1.28 21.52 -3.58
C ALA A 73 -0.19 20.78 -2.83
N GLY A 74 0.17 19.59 -3.33
CA GLY A 74 1.34 18.87 -2.87
C GLY A 74 2.56 19.18 -3.75
N GLU A 75 3.73 19.19 -3.16
CA GLU A 75 5.02 19.40 -3.83
C GLU A 75 5.76 18.06 -3.95
N ARG A 76 6.15 17.69 -5.18
CA ARG A 76 6.92 16.45 -5.41
C ARG A 76 8.38 16.68 -5.10
N GLU A 77 8.96 15.79 -4.31
CA GLU A 77 10.36 15.80 -3.90
C GLU A 77 11.02 14.44 -4.17
N LEU A 78 12.33 14.36 -4.02
CA LEU A 78 13.10 13.11 -4.13
C LEU A 78 12.79 12.30 -5.40
N GLU A 79 12.95 12.95 -6.55
CA GLU A 79 12.66 12.33 -7.87
C GLU A 79 11.19 11.86 -8.02
N GLY A 80 10.27 12.45 -7.23
CA GLY A 80 8.86 12.13 -7.23
C GLY A 80 8.47 10.98 -6.31
N SER A 81 9.39 10.43 -5.52
CA SER A 81 9.13 9.37 -4.54
C SER A 81 8.60 9.88 -3.19
N ALA A 82 8.53 11.20 -3.01
CA ALA A 82 7.88 11.84 -1.87
C ALA A 82 6.96 12.96 -2.34
N LEU A 83 5.86 13.14 -1.63
CA LEU A 83 4.89 14.22 -1.81
C LEU A 83 4.79 14.98 -0.49
N ARG A 84 5.23 16.24 -0.50
CA ARG A 84 5.13 17.15 0.62
C ARG A 84 3.78 17.86 0.58
N VAL A 85 3.04 17.89 1.68
CA VAL A 85 1.74 18.55 1.83
C VAL A 85 1.87 19.62 2.93
N PRO A 86 1.82 20.92 2.60
CA PRO A 86 1.89 21.97 3.62
C PRO A 86 0.64 21.98 4.49
N LEU A 87 0.82 22.25 5.78
CA LEU A 87 -0.25 22.33 6.78
C LEU A 87 -0.37 23.78 7.28
N GLU A 88 -1.43 24.47 6.88
CA GLU A 88 -1.74 25.84 7.31
C GLU A 88 -3.18 25.94 7.87
N PRO A 89 -3.33 26.10 9.20
CA PRO A 89 -2.30 26.22 10.23
C PRO A 89 -1.57 24.91 10.50
N ALA A 90 -0.38 24.98 11.13
CA ALA A 90 0.36 23.80 11.59
C ALA A 90 -0.50 22.91 12.48
N LEU A 91 -0.40 21.60 12.31
CA LEU A 91 -1.14 20.60 13.07
C LEU A 91 -0.55 20.49 14.49
N PRO A 92 -1.28 20.89 15.53
CA PRO A 92 -0.76 20.83 16.90
C PRO A 92 -0.59 19.38 17.39
N PRO A 93 0.19 19.16 18.45
CA PRO A 93 0.19 17.86 19.15
C PRO A 93 -1.23 17.38 19.45
N GLU A 94 -1.48 16.08 19.28
CA GLU A 94 -2.79 15.43 19.40
C GLU A 94 -3.83 15.92 18.36
N GLY A 95 -3.44 16.83 17.47
CA GLY A 95 -4.30 17.26 16.36
C GLY A 95 -4.50 16.16 15.35
N GLN A 96 -5.66 16.16 14.70
CA GLN A 96 -6.02 15.18 13.68
C GLN A 96 -6.40 15.89 12.39
N ILE A 97 -6.02 15.32 11.26
CA ILE A 97 -6.38 15.78 9.92
C ILE A 97 -6.83 14.60 9.05
N GLU A 98 -7.66 14.90 8.07
CA GLU A 98 -8.06 13.96 7.04
C GLU A 98 -7.47 14.38 5.69
N LEU A 99 -6.72 13.47 5.04
CA LEU A 99 -6.35 13.60 3.64
C LEU A 99 -7.23 12.70 2.78
N SER A 100 -7.59 13.19 1.59
CA SER A 100 -8.19 12.37 0.55
C SER A 100 -7.52 12.70 -0.78
N LEU A 101 -7.26 11.66 -1.58
CA LEU A 101 -6.59 11.77 -2.86
C LEU A 101 -6.98 10.63 -3.80
N ASP A 102 -6.81 10.87 -5.09
CA ASP A 102 -6.81 9.81 -6.10
C ASP A 102 -5.39 9.56 -6.59
N PHE A 103 -5.10 8.32 -6.97
CA PHE A 103 -3.83 8.01 -7.61
C PHE A 103 -3.99 7.01 -8.77
N SER A 104 -3.03 7.06 -9.68
CA SER A 104 -2.86 6.07 -10.74
C SER A 104 -1.44 5.54 -10.68
N LEU A 105 -1.30 4.23 -10.70
CA LEU A 105 -0.03 3.50 -10.63
C LEU A 105 0.13 2.64 -11.89
N ALA A 106 1.16 2.93 -12.70
CA ALA A 106 1.61 2.02 -13.73
C ALA A 106 2.56 0.99 -13.11
N LEU A 107 2.17 -0.28 -13.20
CA LEU A 107 2.95 -1.40 -12.66
C LEU A 107 4.13 -1.72 -13.60
N PRO A 108 5.32 -2.01 -13.07
CA PRO A 108 6.37 -2.61 -13.88
C PRO A 108 5.94 -3.99 -14.39
N THR A 109 6.32 -4.33 -15.62
CA THR A 109 5.98 -5.59 -16.29
C THR A 109 7.22 -6.40 -16.67
N ASP A 110 7.05 -7.59 -17.24
CA ASP A 110 8.11 -8.59 -17.52
C ASP A 110 9.26 -8.15 -18.44
N GLN A 111 9.30 -6.90 -18.85
CA GLN A 111 10.38 -6.37 -19.69
C GLN A 111 11.72 -6.20 -18.93
N HIS A 112 11.76 -6.45 -17.63
CA HIS A 112 13.01 -6.53 -16.89
C HIS A 112 13.50 -7.98 -16.81
N PRO A 113 14.76 -8.26 -17.22
CA PRO A 113 15.29 -9.61 -17.22
C PRO A 113 15.25 -10.22 -15.83
N ALA A 114 14.77 -11.47 -15.76
CA ALA A 114 14.63 -12.25 -14.53
C ALA A 114 15.97 -12.54 -13.80
N ASP A 115 17.10 -12.08 -14.31
CA ASP A 115 18.43 -12.31 -13.79
C ASP A 115 19.04 -11.05 -13.20
N SER A 116 18.27 -10.40 -12.32
CA SER A 116 18.74 -9.19 -11.67
C SER A 116 19.46 -9.46 -10.34
N ARG A 117 20.62 -10.10 -10.43
CA ARG A 117 21.71 -9.91 -9.46
C ARG A 117 22.38 -8.54 -9.63
N GLU A 118 21.85 -7.72 -10.54
CA GLU A 118 22.27 -6.33 -10.72
C GLU A 118 21.80 -5.49 -9.53
N PRO A 119 22.63 -4.56 -9.04
CA PRO A 119 22.19 -3.58 -8.05
C PRO A 119 21.05 -2.75 -8.63
N GLY A 120 19.84 -2.89 -8.06
CA GLY A 120 18.59 -2.27 -8.56
C GLY A 120 17.61 -3.28 -9.16
N GLY A 121 17.98 -4.56 -9.29
CA GLY A 121 17.04 -5.65 -9.52
C GLY A 121 16.26 -5.91 -8.24
N GLY A 122 15.24 -5.09 -7.97
CA GLY A 122 14.41 -5.19 -6.80
C GLY A 122 13.75 -6.55 -6.72
N TYR A 123 13.57 -7.03 -5.51
CA TYR A 123 12.62 -8.09 -5.23
C TYR A 123 11.32 -7.67 -5.92
N ARG A 124 10.71 -8.54 -6.71
CA ARG A 124 9.47 -8.27 -7.46
C ARG A 124 8.28 -8.02 -6.50
N GLN A 125 8.43 -7.03 -5.63
CA GLN A 125 7.46 -6.66 -4.60
C GLN A 125 6.29 -5.87 -5.20
N LEU A 126 6.55 -5.17 -6.30
CA LEU A 126 5.57 -4.40 -7.04
C LEU A 126 5.68 -4.75 -8.52
N GLY A 127 4.54 -5.05 -9.14
CA GLY A 127 4.50 -5.26 -10.59
C GLY A 127 3.50 -6.30 -11.05
N TYR A 128 3.46 -6.49 -12.36
CA TYR A 128 2.71 -7.54 -13.04
C TYR A 128 3.68 -8.43 -13.81
N TYR A 129 3.95 -9.62 -13.28
CA TYR A 129 4.96 -10.54 -13.80
C TYR A 129 4.39 -11.95 -13.90
N ASP A 130 4.50 -12.54 -15.09
CA ASP A 130 4.10 -13.93 -15.33
C ASP A 130 2.70 -14.26 -14.75
N GLY A 131 1.73 -13.39 -15.01
CA GLY A 131 0.36 -13.53 -14.52
C GLY A 131 0.14 -13.17 -13.04
N THR A 132 1.19 -12.83 -12.30
CA THR A 132 1.12 -12.43 -10.89
C THR A 132 1.15 -10.91 -10.77
N VAL A 133 0.17 -10.35 -10.08
CA VAL A 133 0.19 -8.95 -9.61
C VAL A 133 0.70 -8.94 -8.18
N ALA A 134 1.75 -8.16 -7.92
CA ALA A 134 2.28 -7.90 -6.58
C ALA A 134 2.13 -6.40 -6.26
N LEU A 135 1.54 -6.10 -5.11
CA LEU A 135 1.14 -4.75 -4.68
C LEU A 135 1.75 -4.42 -3.31
N ALA A 136 3.07 -4.52 -3.18
CA ALA A 136 3.74 -4.02 -1.99
C ALA A 136 3.91 -2.50 -2.09
N ASN A 137 3.47 -1.78 -1.07
CA ASN A 137 3.58 -0.30 -0.98
C ASN A 137 3.00 0.41 -2.22
N ALA A 138 1.89 -0.12 -2.75
CA ALA A 138 1.26 0.32 -3.98
C ALA A 138 0.32 1.53 -3.80
N TYR A 139 0.37 2.20 -2.68
CA TYR A 139 -0.43 3.37 -2.30
C TYR A 139 0.46 4.42 -1.60
N PRO A 140 0.06 5.69 -1.51
CA PRO A 140 0.77 6.71 -0.76
C PRO A 140 0.84 6.38 0.74
N ILE A 141 2.02 6.45 1.37
CA ILE A 141 2.24 6.04 2.75
C ILE A 141 2.82 7.19 3.56
N VAL A 142 2.24 7.49 4.72
CA VAL A 142 2.81 8.44 5.69
C VAL A 142 4.10 7.84 6.26
N PRO A 143 5.26 8.49 6.09
CA PRO A 143 6.52 8.05 6.70
C PRO A 143 6.54 8.31 8.20
N VAL A 144 7.46 7.68 8.89
CA VAL A 144 7.73 7.97 10.30
C VAL A 144 8.28 9.38 10.46
N TYR A 145 7.83 10.08 11.49
CA TYR A 145 8.46 11.30 12.01
C TYR A 145 9.31 10.94 13.21
N ASN A 146 10.53 11.45 13.30
CA ASN A 146 11.44 11.21 14.42
C ASN A 146 12.23 12.47 14.79
N ASP A 147 13.25 12.35 15.65
CA ASP A 147 14.08 13.47 16.11
C ASP A 147 14.79 14.23 14.96
N GLU A 148 14.94 13.61 13.77
CA GLU A 148 15.54 14.21 12.56
C GLU A 148 14.48 14.78 11.61
N GLY A 149 13.18 14.61 11.90
CA GLY A 149 12.05 15.00 11.08
C GLY A 149 11.41 13.83 10.32
N TRP A 150 10.76 14.11 9.18
CA TRP A 150 10.13 13.10 8.34
C TRP A 150 11.16 12.17 7.69
N ASN A 151 10.99 10.87 7.87
CA ASN A 151 11.85 9.86 7.23
C ASN A 151 11.47 9.68 5.75
N VAL A 152 12.02 10.55 4.91
CA VAL A 152 11.76 10.56 3.47
C VAL A 152 12.98 10.19 2.63
N GLU A 153 14.06 9.74 3.24
CA GLU A 153 15.29 9.35 2.54
C GLU A 153 15.01 8.27 1.48
N LEU A 154 15.76 8.33 0.38
CA LEU A 154 15.72 7.26 -0.61
C LEU A 154 16.20 5.96 0.03
N ALA A 155 15.43 4.90 -0.19
CA ALA A 155 15.78 3.58 0.33
C ALA A 155 17.19 3.17 -0.11
N PRO A 156 18.00 2.62 0.79
CA PRO A 156 19.31 2.09 0.42
C PRO A 156 19.15 0.93 -0.57
N SER A 157 20.18 0.68 -1.37
CA SER A 157 20.19 -0.43 -2.35
C SER A 157 20.14 -1.83 -1.70
N HIS A 158 20.29 -1.91 -0.39
CA HIS A 158 20.25 -3.15 0.40
C HIS A 158 19.58 -2.88 1.75
N GLY A 159 18.71 -3.80 2.17
CA GLY A 159 17.96 -3.73 3.42
C GLY A 159 16.50 -3.36 3.21
N ASP A 160 15.79 -3.11 4.30
CA ASP A 160 14.38 -2.74 4.26
C ASP A 160 14.20 -1.33 3.68
N ALA A 161 13.36 -1.24 2.66
CA ALA A 161 13.08 0.00 1.97
C ALA A 161 12.00 0.83 2.70
N VAL A 162 11.22 0.20 3.58
CA VAL A 162 10.03 0.79 4.18
C VAL A 162 10.21 0.89 5.69
N PHE A 163 10.05 2.11 6.19
CA PHE A 163 9.95 2.39 7.60
C PHE A 163 8.65 3.14 7.85
N SER A 164 7.68 2.47 8.46
CA SER A 164 6.33 2.99 8.72
C SER A 164 5.89 2.65 10.13
N ASP A 165 5.04 3.50 10.69
CA ASP A 165 4.36 3.25 11.95
C ASP A 165 3.23 2.24 11.79
N VAL A 166 2.73 1.75 12.92
CA VAL A 166 1.54 0.91 12.97
C VAL A 166 0.32 1.71 12.52
N ALA A 167 -0.48 1.10 11.66
CA ALA A 167 -1.69 1.69 11.09
C ALA A 167 -2.84 0.70 11.04
N PHE A 168 -4.02 1.20 10.73
CA PHE A 168 -5.24 0.43 10.48
C PHE A 168 -5.65 0.59 9.03
N PHE A 169 -5.98 -0.51 8.36
CA PHE A 169 -6.33 -0.53 6.95
C PHE A 169 -7.71 -1.13 6.74
N ASP A 170 -8.56 -0.41 6.01
CA ASP A 170 -9.79 -0.90 5.39
C ASP A 170 -9.58 -0.79 3.87
N VAL A 171 -9.52 -1.92 3.19
CA VAL A 171 -9.08 -1.98 1.79
C VAL A 171 -10.09 -2.72 0.95
N THR A 172 -10.56 -2.06 -0.09
CA THR A 172 -11.35 -2.67 -1.15
C THR A 172 -10.50 -2.83 -2.41
N ILE A 173 -10.43 -4.03 -2.97
CA ILE A 173 -9.73 -4.31 -4.21
C ILE A 173 -10.75 -4.86 -5.22
N THR A 174 -10.85 -4.24 -6.38
CA THR A 174 -11.66 -4.71 -7.51
C THR A 174 -10.74 -5.17 -8.65
N GLY A 175 -11.01 -6.33 -9.20
CA GLY A 175 -10.22 -6.90 -10.29
C GLY A 175 -10.92 -8.09 -10.96
N PRO A 176 -10.28 -8.75 -11.94
CA PRO A 176 -10.88 -9.85 -12.68
C PRO A 176 -11.35 -10.99 -11.78
N GLN A 177 -12.55 -11.51 -12.02
CA GLN A 177 -13.19 -12.56 -11.22
C GLN A 177 -12.35 -13.83 -11.07
N ARG A 178 -11.50 -14.15 -12.06
CA ARG A 178 -10.66 -15.35 -12.07
C ARG A 178 -9.49 -15.28 -11.08
N MET A 179 -9.15 -14.09 -10.58
CA MET A 179 -7.99 -13.92 -9.70
C MET A 179 -8.27 -14.42 -8.29
N VAL A 180 -7.26 -14.99 -7.66
CA VAL A 180 -7.22 -15.38 -6.25
C VAL A 180 -6.33 -14.39 -5.51
N LEU A 181 -6.85 -13.81 -4.44
CA LEU A 181 -6.15 -12.83 -3.61
C LEU A 181 -5.48 -13.50 -2.42
N ALA A 182 -4.21 -13.18 -2.20
CA ALA A 182 -3.52 -13.31 -0.93
C ALA A 182 -3.12 -11.90 -0.45
N ALA A 183 -3.59 -11.50 0.72
CA ALA A 183 -3.36 -10.15 1.23
C ALA A 183 -3.17 -10.14 2.75
N SER A 184 -2.65 -9.00 3.24
CA SER A 184 -2.57 -8.70 4.66
C SER A 184 -3.97 -8.66 5.29
N GLY A 185 -4.09 -9.14 6.54
CA GLY A 185 -5.32 -9.09 7.31
C GLY A 185 -6.35 -10.16 6.94
N THR A 186 -7.61 -9.83 7.15
CA THR A 186 -8.75 -10.72 6.87
C THR A 186 -9.57 -10.16 5.72
N CYS A 187 -9.70 -10.95 4.66
CA CYS A 187 -10.42 -10.56 3.46
C CYS A 187 -11.67 -11.40 3.26
N THR A 188 -12.74 -10.76 2.80
CA THR A 188 -13.95 -11.37 2.27
C THR A 188 -14.08 -11.01 0.79
N SER A 189 -14.73 -11.86 0.00
CA SER A 189 -14.95 -11.59 -1.42
C SER A 189 -16.42 -11.58 -1.77
N SER A 190 -16.78 -10.72 -2.72
CA SER A 190 -18.10 -10.66 -3.33
C SER A 190 -17.96 -10.52 -4.85
N THR A 191 -18.71 -11.33 -5.60
CA THR A 191 -18.68 -11.24 -7.06
C THR A 191 -19.66 -10.16 -7.51
N THR A 192 -19.15 -9.23 -8.32
CA THR A 192 -19.94 -8.15 -8.90
C THR A 192 -20.06 -8.37 -10.41
N GLY A 193 -21.24 -8.77 -10.87
CA GLY A 193 -21.47 -9.12 -12.28
C GLY A 193 -20.85 -10.47 -12.68
N THR A 194 -20.36 -10.58 -13.93
CA THR A 194 -19.82 -11.83 -14.51
C THR A 194 -18.33 -11.81 -14.75
N GLU A 195 -17.66 -10.68 -14.58
CA GLU A 195 -16.27 -10.49 -14.97
C GLU A 195 -15.38 -9.96 -13.85
N GLU A 196 -15.97 -9.35 -12.80
CA GLU A 196 -15.22 -8.73 -11.71
C GLU A 196 -15.55 -9.38 -10.37
N ASN A 197 -14.56 -9.34 -9.51
CA ASN A 197 -14.65 -9.68 -8.10
C ASN A 197 -14.17 -8.49 -7.26
N THR A 198 -14.79 -8.31 -6.09
CA THR A 198 -14.37 -7.30 -5.12
C THR A 198 -13.99 -8.01 -3.83
N TRP A 199 -12.81 -7.70 -3.33
CA TRP A 199 -12.30 -8.16 -2.05
C TRP A 199 -12.30 -7.00 -1.06
N SER A 200 -12.90 -7.21 0.11
CA SER A 200 -12.86 -6.26 1.22
C SER A 200 -11.98 -6.84 2.32
N CYS A 201 -10.92 -6.16 2.66
CA CYS A 201 -9.89 -6.58 3.60
C CYS A 201 -9.80 -5.61 4.77
N ILE A 202 -9.71 -6.15 5.99
CA ILE A 202 -9.41 -5.39 7.21
C ILE A 202 -8.07 -5.90 7.73
N ALA A 203 -7.10 -5.01 7.85
CA ALA A 203 -5.76 -5.31 8.36
C ALA A 203 -5.37 -4.31 9.45
N ALA A 204 -5.27 -4.81 10.70
CA ALA A 204 -5.01 -3.96 11.85
C ALA A 204 -4.60 -4.79 13.09
N PRO A 205 -3.67 -4.31 13.92
CA PRO A 205 -2.69 -3.27 13.61
C PRO A 205 -1.54 -3.81 12.75
N MET A 206 -1.14 -3.10 11.71
CA MET A 206 -0.07 -3.49 10.77
C MET A 206 0.79 -2.30 10.36
N ARG A 207 2.03 -2.56 9.90
CA ARG A 207 2.91 -1.48 9.42
C ARG A 207 2.67 -1.14 7.96
N ASP A 208 2.18 -2.11 7.17
CA ASP A 208 1.82 -1.92 5.76
C ASP A 208 0.72 -2.89 5.34
N PHE A 209 0.10 -2.60 4.21
CA PHE A 209 -0.82 -3.51 3.55
C PHE A 209 -0.21 -4.00 2.24
N ASN A 210 -0.13 -5.33 2.09
CA ASN A 210 0.38 -5.99 0.90
C ASN A 210 -0.68 -6.92 0.31
N ALA A 211 -0.70 -7.01 -1.01
CA ALA A 211 -1.58 -7.91 -1.74
C ALA A 211 -0.86 -8.56 -2.92
N VAL A 212 -1.16 -9.83 -3.16
CA VAL A 212 -0.71 -10.58 -4.34
C VAL A 212 -1.93 -11.26 -4.95
N LEU A 213 -2.05 -11.17 -6.28
CA LEU A 213 -3.17 -11.76 -7.01
C LEU A 213 -2.66 -12.58 -8.19
N ARG A 214 -3.28 -13.75 -8.41
CA ARG A 214 -3.03 -14.60 -9.57
C ARG A 214 -4.22 -15.54 -9.81
N ASP A 215 -4.43 -15.95 -11.04
CA ASP A 215 -5.61 -16.77 -11.43
C ASP A 215 -5.45 -18.29 -11.19
N ASP A 216 -4.23 -18.79 -11.07
CA ASP A 216 -3.94 -20.23 -10.86
C ASP A 216 -3.50 -20.58 -9.42
N TYR A 217 -3.62 -19.62 -8.46
CA TYR A 217 -3.33 -19.93 -7.06
C TYR A 217 -4.31 -20.94 -6.48
N GLN A 218 -3.76 -21.91 -5.78
CA GLN A 218 -4.47 -22.82 -4.90
C GLN A 218 -4.38 -22.30 -3.47
N VAL A 219 -5.43 -22.52 -2.69
CA VAL A 219 -5.47 -22.10 -1.28
C VAL A 219 -5.81 -23.32 -0.43
N GLU A 220 -4.90 -23.72 0.43
CA GLU A 220 -5.16 -24.68 1.48
C GLU A 220 -5.17 -24.00 2.84
N SER A 221 -6.01 -24.45 3.76
CA SER A 221 -6.09 -23.89 5.09
C SER A 221 -6.23 -24.96 6.15
N GLN A 222 -5.61 -24.72 7.31
CA GLN A 222 -5.70 -25.58 8.47
C GLN A 222 -5.83 -24.72 9.73
N ASP A 223 -6.73 -25.12 10.64
CA ASP A 223 -6.79 -24.52 11.98
C ASP A 223 -5.81 -25.22 12.92
N VAL A 224 -4.94 -24.42 13.53
CA VAL A 224 -3.95 -24.84 14.53
C VAL A 224 -4.14 -24.01 15.79
N ASP A 225 -4.62 -24.60 16.86
CA ASP A 225 -4.86 -23.94 18.16
C ASP A 225 -5.69 -22.65 18.08
N GLY A 226 -6.70 -22.64 17.19
CA GLY A 226 -7.59 -21.50 16.98
C GLY A 226 -7.04 -20.41 16.04
N VAL A 227 -5.91 -20.68 15.38
CA VAL A 227 -5.34 -19.84 14.33
C VAL A 227 -5.51 -20.54 12.99
N THR A 228 -6.16 -19.88 12.04
CA THR A 228 -6.26 -20.36 10.67
C THR A 228 -4.97 -20.05 9.91
N VAL A 229 -4.20 -21.09 9.57
CA VAL A 229 -3.03 -20.99 8.70
C VAL A 229 -3.46 -21.25 7.28
N LYS A 230 -3.07 -20.37 6.35
CA LYS A 230 -3.35 -20.51 4.92
C LYS A 230 -2.05 -20.62 4.14
N SER A 231 -1.97 -21.60 3.25
CA SER A 231 -0.94 -21.72 2.23
C SER A 231 -1.54 -21.32 0.89
N VAL A 232 -0.86 -20.44 0.18
CA VAL A 232 -1.23 -20.00 -1.17
C VAL A 232 -0.08 -20.31 -2.10
N PHE A 233 -0.31 -21.15 -3.11
CA PHE A 233 0.75 -21.71 -3.96
C PHE A 233 0.27 -21.95 -5.39
N TYR A 234 1.20 -22.12 -6.31
CA TYR A 234 0.89 -22.50 -7.69
C TYR A 234 0.43 -23.96 -7.76
N SER A 235 -0.52 -24.26 -8.61
CA SER A 235 -1.02 -25.64 -8.81
C SER A 235 0.06 -26.66 -9.18
N GLU A 236 1.14 -26.22 -9.82
CA GLU A 236 2.29 -27.07 -10.16
C GLU A 236 3.23 -27.37 -8.96
N HIS A 237 3.03 -26.68 -7.83
CA HIS A 237 3.80 -26.83 -6.58
C HIS A 237 3.03 -27.58 -5.48
N ASP A 238 1.99 -28.34 -5.84
CA ASP A 238 1.11 -29.06 -4.92
C ASP A 238 1.88 -30.02 -3.96
N GLU A 239 3.01 -30.57 -4.39
CA GLU A 239 3.85 -31.44 -3.54
C GLU A 239 4.67 -30.68 -2.48
N GLY A 240 4.69 -29.38 -2.49
CA GLY A 240 5.48 -28.50 -1.59
C GLY A 240 4.68 -27.50 -0.78
N GLY A 241 3.36 -27.46 -0.96
CA GLY A 241 2.42 -26.52 -0.32
C GLY A 241 1.96 -26.96 1.07
#